data_99fbf483733c15ed6f303a15daf069c2
#
_entry.id   99fbf483733c15ed6f303a15daf069c2
#
_cell.length_a   1.000
_cell.length_b   1.000
_cell.length_c   1.000
_cell.angle_alpha   90.00
_cell.angle_beta   90.00
_cell.angle_gamma   90.00
#
_symmetry.space_group_name_H-M   'P 1'
#
loop_
_entity.id
_entity.type
_entity.pdbx_description
1 polymer ?
#
loop_
_entity_poly.entity_id
_entity_poly.type
_entity_poly.pdbx_seq_one_letter_code
_entity_poly.pdbx_strand_id
1 'polypeptide(L)'
;MKAIKTKIAIVLFTLMPLSAAAQNVSVNLPLPAEKSKGILSVAADGAKGKPVLLQPLFFLKTLIDSSAVSTIDRNWIEQPKQELSVEARTTINQSTLKMETSWDEEDIRMVSKSNNGLSTSVGLWLGYRGYGLGFSKELGRTTGSTFSFGATGGRYGINLRISTYKSDMPDIYINGEKAFEYESDDDRMEDPIKVRTFFLDGYYILNGKYFSYAAAYDNSLIQRHSAGSFVVGGMYCHSRVDYSADSNWPLTMMMKNVGKVKFTQGSIGIGYAYNWVPARGLLINAMAMPMFTFYNRTSKYLYDFTLYHPEGVEVDREELAEMTEDELVDFLYDPDTYVEVTNEQEQKTGNKPKFNFDARLSVTYNWDRWYLRASGHYNMFRYGSDLVSGRMTDWTAYAALGFRF
;
A
#
# COMPACT_ATOMS: atom_id res chain seq x y z
N MET A 1 -13.03 -3.08 20.43
CA MET A 1 -12.57 -4.48 20.30
C MET A 1 -13.50 -5.38 19.49
N LYS A 2 -14.84 -5.35 19.64
CA LYS A 2 -15.78 -6.17 18.83
C LYS A 2 -15.71 -5.86 17.32
N ALA A 3 -15.61 -4.60 16.92
CA ALA A 3 -15.60 -4.18 15.51
C ALA A 3 -14.33 -4.60 14.74
N ILE A 4 -13.20 -4.79 15.42
CA ILE A 4 -11.94 -5.23 14.81
C ILE A 4 -11.98 -6.73 14.52
N LYS A 5 -12.59 -7.52 15.44
CA LYS A 5 -12.74 -8.98 15.24
C LYS A 5 -13.64 -9.31 14.06
N THR A 6 -14.70 -8.51 13.84
CA THR A 6 -15.62 -8.69 12.71
C THR A 6 -14.97 -8.34 11.36
N LYS A 7 -14.12 -7.30 11.32
CA LYS A 7 -13.43 -6.89 10.08
C LYS A 7 -12.33 -7.87 9.67
N ILE A 8 -11.62 -8.47 10.61
CA ILE A 8 -10.62 -9.53 10.34
C ILE A 8 -11.30 -10.80 9.84
N ALA A 9 -12.45 -11.16 10.41
CA ALA A 9 -13.25 -12.30 9.95
C ALA A 9 -13.79 -12.09 8.52
N ILE A 10 -14.18 -10.86 8.14
CA ILE A 10 -14.67 -10.53 6.78
C ILE A 10 -13.53 -10.62 5.75
N VAL A 11 -12.31 -10.19 6.06
CA VAL A 11 -11.15 -10.34 5.16
C VAL A 11 -10.79 -11.81 4.93
N LEU A 12 -10.92 -12.66 5.94
CA LEU A 12 -10.73 -14.10 5.82
C LEU A 12 -11.89 -14.78 5.06
N PHE A 13 -13.11 -14.25 5.16
CA PHE A 13 -14.29 -14.80 4.49
C PHE A 13 -14.39 -14.43 3.00
N THR A 14 -13.86 -13.28 2.59
CA THR A 14 -13.83 -12.87 1.17
C THR A 14 -12.79 -13.61 0.33
N LEU A 15 -11.86 -14.32 0.95
CA LEU A 15 -10.93 -15.23 0.27
C LEU A 15 -11.50 -16.65 0.02
N MET A 16 -12.67 -16.97 0.60
CA MET A 16 -13.31 -18.30 0.43
C MET A 16 -13.91 -18.59 -0.95
N PRO A 17 -14.46 -17.63 -1.74
CA PRO A 17 -15.01 -17.96 -3.05
C PRO A 17 -13.96 -18.32 -4.11
N LEU A 18 -12.69 -17.98 -3.89
CA LEU A 18 -11.61 -18.41 -4.82
C LEU A 18 -11.30 -19.91 -4.75
N SER A 19 -11.61 -20.59 -3.64
CA SER A 19 -11.37 -22.02 -3.50
C SER A 19 -12.46 -22.86 -4.21
N ALA A 20 -13.69 -22.35 -4.33
CA ALA A 20 -14.78 -23.01 -5.02
C ALA A 20 -14.70 -22.83 -6.56
N ALA A 21 -14.17 -21.69 -7.03
CA ALA A 21 -13.97 -21.44 -8.46
C ALA A 21 -12.76 -22.20 -9.05
N ALA A 22 -11.78 -22.57 -8.21
CA ALA A 22 -10.60 -23.32 -8.64
C ALA A 22 -10.89 -24.81 -8.93
N GLN A 23 -12.06 -25.32 -8.62
CA GLN A 23 -12.41 -26.72 -8.90
C GLN A 23 -12.83 -26.99 -10.35
N ASN A 24 -13.08 -25.96 -11.17
CA ASN A 24 -13.60 -26.10 -12.53
C ASN A 24 -12.67 -25.58 -13.65
N VAL A 25 -11.43 -25.19 -13.35
CA VAL A 25 -10.46 -24.82 -14.39
C VAL A 25 -9.43 -25.93 -14.53
N SER A 26 -9.77 -26.95 -15.32
CA SER A 26 -8.80 -27.92 -15.82
C SER A 26 -8.03 -27.32 -16.99
N VAL A 27 -6.89 -26.70 -16.74
CA VAL A 27 -5.90 -26.40 -17.78
C VAL A 27 -5.10 -27.68 -18.02
N ASN A 28 -5.42 -28.39 -19.08
CA ASN A 28 -4.65 -29.51 -19.55
C ASN A 28 -3.31 -29.04 -20.11
N LEU A 29 -2.28 -29.03 -19.28
CA LEU A 29 -0.89 -29.04 -19.73
C LEU A 29 -0.36 -30.47 -19.62
N PRO A 30 0.27 -31.02 -20.66
CA PRO A 30 0.83 -32.37 -20.60
C PRO A 30 2.05 -32.38 -19.67
N LEU A 31 1.87 -32.88 -18.46
CA LEU A 31 2.95 -33.22 -17.53
C LEU A 31 3.07 -34.74 -17.45
N PRO A 32 4.30 -35.30 -17.33
CA PRO A 32 4.50 -36.74 -17.20
C PRO A 32 3.84 -37.25 -15.92
N ALA A 33 3.22 -38.41 -16.04
CA ALA A 33 2.36 -39.01 -15.04
C ALA A 33 3.15 -39.53 -13.83
N GLU A 34 3.26 -38.70 -12.79
CA GLU A 34 3.24 -39.18 -11.42
C GLU A 34 2.15 -38.36 -10.71
N LYS A 35 1.18 -39.06 -10.11
CA LYS A 35 0.06 -38.45 -9.37
C LYS A 35 0.54 -37.74 -8.13
N SER A 36 1.19 -36.61 -8.25
CA SER A 36 1.37 -35.71 -7.12
C SER A 36 0.04 -34.98 -6.88
N LYS A 37 -0.60 -35.24 -5.76
CA LYS A 37 -1.75 -34.43 -5.31
C LYS A 37 -1.35 -32.96 -5.35
N GLY A 38 -2.13 -32.11 -5.99
CA GLY A 38 -1.86 -30.67 -6.05
C GLY A 38 -1.80 -30.07 -4.63
N ILE A 39 -0.97 -29.04 -4.43
CA ILE A 39 -0.75 -28.39 -3.12
C ILE A 39 -2.07 -28.02 -2.44
N LEU A 40 -3.04 -27.53 -3.20
CA LEU A 40 -4.38 -27.17 -2.70
C LEU A 40 -5.17 -28.38 -2.21
N SER A 41 -5.04 -29.55 -2.85
CA SER A 41 -5.71 -30.77 -2.41
C SER A 41 -5.08 -31.31 -1.12
N VAL A 42 -3.77 -31.21 -0.99
CA VAL A 42 -3.04 -31.58 0.24
C VAL A 42 -3.46 -30.66 1.39
N ALA A 43 -3.58 -29.35 1.16
CA ALA A 43 -4.04 -28.39 2.16
C ALA A 43 -5.49 -28.65 2.60
N ALA A 44 -6.37 -28.98 1.65
CA ALA A 44 -7.75 -29.34 1.94
C ALA A 44 -7.86 -30.65 2.77
N ASP A 45 -7.04 -31.66 2.43
CA ASP A 45 -6.99 -32.91 3.19
C ASP A 45 -6.47 -32.68 4.62
N GLY A 46 -5.51 -31.79 4.82
CA GLY A 46 -5.00 -31.42 6.16
C GLY A 46 -6.02 -30.72 7.06
N ALA A 47 -7.03 -30.08 6.47
CA ALA A 47 -8.12 -29.43 7.19
C ALA A 47 -9.30 -30.36 7.53
N LYS A 48 -9.44 -31.51 6.79
CA LYS A 48 -10.53 -32.47 7.01
C LYS A 48 -10.49 -33.07 8.42
N GLY A 49 -11.67 -33.21 9.03
CA GLY A 49 -11.81 -33.79 10.37
C GLY A 49 -11.42 -32.86 11.51
N LYS A 50 -11.05 -31.62 11.24
CA LYS A 50 -10.80 -30.60 12.27
C LYS A 50 -12.08 -29.83 12.61
N PRO A 51 -12.21 -29.25 13.81
CA PRO A 51 -13.33 -28.39 14.15
C PRO A 51 -13.53 -27.29 13.09
N VAL A 52 -14.77 -27.04 12.67
CA VAL A 52 -15.12 -26.13 11.56
C VAL A 52 -14.46 -24.76 11.73
N LEU A 53 -14.42 -24.23 12.95
CA LEU A 53 -13.81 -22.93 13.27
C LEU A 53 -12.27 -22.92 13.06
N LEU A 54 -11.62 -24.08 13.15
CA LEU A 54 -10.17 -24.24 13.02
C LEU A 54 -9.73 -24.71 11.62
N GLN A 55 -10.67 -25.18 10.80
CA GLN A 55 -10.36 -25.66 9.45
C GLN A 55 -9.57 -24.67 8.60
N PRO A 56 -9.88 -23.34 8.58
CA PRO A 56 -9.08 -22.37 7.84
C PRO A 56 -7.64 -22.27 8.33
N LEU A 57 -7.40 -22.38 9.62
CA LEU A 57 -6.06 -22.36 10.21
C LEU A 57 -5.26 -23.60 9.84
N PHE A 58 -5.87 -24.79 9.86
CA PHE A 58 -5.22 -26.03 9.46
C PHE A 58 -4.99 -26.10 7.95
N PHE A 59 -5.92 -25.58 7.14
CA PHE A 59 -5.74 -25.42 5.69
C PHE A 59 -4.55 -24.51 5.39
N LEU A 60 -4.50 -23.32 5.99
CA LEU A 60 -3.38 -22.38 5.88
C LEU A 60 -2.07 -23.04 6.33
N LYS A 61 -2.04 -23.67 7.49
CA LYS A 61 -0.84 -24.35 7.98
C LYS A 61 -0.35 -25.40 6.99
N THR A 62 -1.23 -26.26 6.47
CA THR A 62 -0.84 -27.33 5.53
C THR A 62 -0.44 -26.77 4.16
N LEU A 63 -1.09 -25.68 3.71
CA LEU A 63 -0.70 -24.94 2.52
C LEU A 63 0.72 -24.38 2.66
N ILE A 64 1.01 -23.77 3.81
CA ILE A 64 2.31 -23.24 4.21
C ILE A 64 3.37 -24.35 4.19
N ASP A 65 3.13 -25.42 4.91
CA ASP A 65 4.06 -26.53 5.07
C ASP A 65 4.35 -27.24 3.73
N SER A 66 3.34 -27.34 2.84
CA SER A 66 3.48 -27.96 1.52
C SER A 66 4.16 -27.08 0.49
N SER A 67 3.99 -25.75 0.59
CA SER A 67 4.47 -24.82 -0.43
C SER A 67 5.86 -24.25 -0.16
N ALA A 68 6.30 -24.27 1.09
CA ALA A 68 7.53 -23.61 1.51
C ALA A 68 8.79 -24.24 0.89
N VAL A 69 8.82 -25.54 0.61
CA VAL A 69 10.07 -26.27 0.34
C VAL A 69 10.04 -27.25 -0.83
N SER A 70 8.90 -27.52 -1.43
CA SER A 70 8.76 -28.66 -2.38
C SER A 70 9.47 -28.52 -3.73
N THR A 71 10.02 -27.35 -4.05
CA THR A 71 10.56 -27.05 -5.40
C THR A 71 11.94 -26.42 -5.45
N ILE A 72 12.60 -26.20 -4.30
CA ILE A 72 13.92 -25.56 -4.25
C ILE A 72 15.06 -26.59 -4.38
N ASP A 73 16.14 -26.21 -5.04
CA ASP A 73 17.39 -26.96 -5.04
C ASP A 73 18.22 -26.60 -3.80
N ARG A 74 18.42 -27.57 -2.91
CA ARG A 74 19.11 -27.36 -1.62
C ARG A 74 20.60 -27.00 -1.75
N ASN A 75 21.20 -27.22 -2.90
CA ASN A 75 22.56 -26.75 -3.16
C ASN A 75 22.60 -25.24 -3.42
N TRP A 76 21.49 -24.68 -3.94
CA TRP A 76 21.35 -23.28 -4.29
C TRP A 76 20.67 -22.45 -3.20
N ILE A 77 19.72 -23.08 -2.50
CA ILE A 77 18.88 -22.41 -1.51
C ILE A 77 18.86 -23.24 -0.24
N GLU A 78 19.36 -22.70 0.85
CA GLU A 78 19.37 -23.33 2.17
C GLU A 78 18.10 -22.97 2.93
N GLN A 79 17.51 -23.97 3.59
CA GLN A 79 16.47 -23.76 4.59
C GLN A 79 17.14 -23.75 5.97
N PRO A 80 17.03 -22.64 6.73
CA PRO A 80 17.48 -22.61 8.12
C PRO A 80 16.80 -23.70 8.94
N LYS A 81 17.51 -24.25 9.91
CA LYS A 81 16.94 -25.24 10.85
C LYS A 81 15.88 -24.61 11.76
N GLN A 82 16.07 -23.36 12.06
CA GLN A 82 15.16 -22.55 12.87
C GLN A 82 14.05 -22.01 12.00
N GLU A 83 12.82 -22.25 12.42
CA GLU A 83 11.62 -21.93 11.64
C GLU A 83 10.95 -20.63 12.06
N LEU A 84 11.16 -20.21 13.30
CA LEU A 84 10.63 -18.98 13.87
C LEU A 84 11.70 -17.89 13.83
N SER A 85 11.32 -16.68 13.48
CA SER A 85 12.19 -15.50 13.51
C SER A 85 11.48 -14.30 14.13
N VAL A 86 12.27 -13.45 14.77
CA VAL A 86 11.84 -12.15 15.28
C VAL A 86 12.78 -11.10 14.71
N GLU A 87 12.23 -10.00 14.18
CA GLU A 87 13.01 -8.87 13.70
C GLU A 87 12.61 -7.59 14.42
N ALA A 88 13.61 -6.82 14.85
CA ALA A 88 13.44 -5.41 15.16
C ALA A 88 13.73 -4.61 13.89
N ARG A 89 12.81 -3.71 13.52
CA ARG A 89 12.86 -2.92 12.29
C ARG A 89 12.85 -1.43 12.57
N THR A 90 13.71 -0.70 11.89
CA THR A 90 13.58 0.76 11.73
C THR A 90 13.28 1.04 10.28
N THR A 91 12.21 1.77 10.03
CA THR A 91 11.73 2.06 8.67
C THR A 91 11.72 3.55 8.46
N ILE A 92 12.21 3.98 7.32
CA ILE A 92 12.09 5.34 6.80
C ILE A 92 11.22 5.26 5.57
N ASN A 93 10.15 6.04 5.52
CA ASN A 93 9.27 6.08 4.37
C ASN A 93 8.81 7.48 4.04
N GLN A 94 8.48 7.67 2.78
CA GLN A 94 7.80 8.86 2.30
C GLN A 94 6.78 8.46 1.25
N SER A 95 5.53 8.85 1.50
CA SER A 95 4.45 8.74 0.54
C SER A 95 4.08 10.14 0.06
N THR A 96 4.17 10.37 -1.24
CA THR A 96 3.78 11.63 -1.86
C THR A 96 2.57 11.38 -2.75
N LEU A 97 1.51 12.09 -2.48
CA LEU A 97 0.30 12.13 -3.29
C LEU A 97 0.27 13.47 -4.04
N LYS A 98 0.30 13.42 -5.35
CA LYS A 98 0.11 14.58 -6.21
C LYS A 98 -1.28 14.50 -6.82
N MET A 99 -2.10 15.53 -6.62
CA MET A 99 -3.39 15.71 -7.26
C MET A 99 -3.36 16.95 -8.14
N GLU A 100 -3.93 16.86 -9.32
CA GLU A 100 -4.05 17.96 -10.28
C GLU A 100 -5.51 18.17 -10.62
N THR A 101 -5.96 19.42 -10.59
CA THR A 101 -7.27 19.87 -10.99
C THR A 101 -7.09 21.05 -11.94
N SER A 102 -7.86 21.12 -13.03
CA SER A 102 -7.84 22.26 -13.97
C SER A 102 -9.24 22.88 -14.10
N TRP A 103 -9.25 24.19 -14.26
CA TRP A 103 -10.43 24.95 -14.65
C TRP A 103 -10.20 25.42 -16.09
N ASP A 104 -10.82 24.73 -17.05
CA ASP A 104 -10.57 24.96 -18.48
C ASP A 104 -11.07 26.32 -18.95
N GLU A 105 -12.08 26.90 -18.28
CA GLU A 105 -12.64 28.23 -18.62
C GLU A 105 -11.74 29.39 -18.19
N GLU A 106 -10.88 29.19 -17.18
CA GLU A 106 -10.03 30.24 -16.59
C GLU A 106 -8.54 29.96 -16.78
N ASP A 107 -8.17 28.87 -17.47
CA ASP A 107 -6.79 28.39 -17.66
C ASP A 107 -6.02 28.23 -16.32
N ILE A 108 -6.77 27.93 -15.26
CA ILE A 108 -6.23 27.72 -13.91
C ILE A 108 -5.94 26.24 -13.72
N ARG A 109 -4.70 25.94 -13.33
CA ARG A 109 -4.24 24.60 -12.97
C ARG A 109 -3.78 24.58 -11.54
N MET A 110 -4.48 23.86 -10.71
CA MET A 110 -4.10 23.64 -9.31
C MET A 110 -3.43 22.28 -9.12
N VAL A 111 -2.34 22.26 -8.38
CA VAL A 111 -1.61 21.05 -8.03
C VAL A 111 -1.43 21.01 -6.52
N SER A 112 -2.07 20.05 -5.87
CA SER A 112 -1.84 19.76 -4.44
C SER A 112 -0.87 18.59 -4.31
N LYS A 113 0.17 18.76 -3.50
CA LYS A 113 1.10 17.71 -3.10
C LYS A 113 0.99 17.49 -1.60
N SER A 114 0.40 16.39 -1.23
CA SER A 114 0.35 15.94 0.16
C SER A 114 1.43 14.89 0.38
N ASN A 115 2.27 15.09 1.36
CA ASN A 115 3.27 14.11 1.77
C ASN A 115 3.27 13.95 3.29
N ASN A 116 3.77 12.82 3.77
CA ASN A 116 3.94 12.58 5.20
C ASN A 116 5.29 13.10 5.73
N GLY A 117 6.01 13.88 4.91
CA GLY A 117 7.41 14.19 5.19
C GLY A 117 8.29 12.92 5.15
N LEU A 118 9.50 13.02 5.64
CA LEU A 118 10.36 11.87 5.87
C LEU A 118 9.96 11.25 7.22
N SER A 119 9.16 10.20 7.21
CA SER A 119 8.69 9.58 8.43
C SER A 119 9.60 8.42 8.83
N THR A 120 9.90 8.35 10.12
CA THR A 120 10.67 7.25 10.72
C THR A 120 9.76 6.45 11.62
N SER A 121 9.73 5.14 11.45
CA SER A 121 8.96 4.24 12.29
C SER A 121 9.83 3.12 12.86
N VAL A 122 9.45 2.63 14.03
CA VAL A 122 10.02 1.43 14.64
C VAL A 122 8.96 0.35 14.71
N GLY A 123 9.37 -0.90 14.54
CA GLY A 123 8.45 -2.01 14.49
C GLY A 123 9.08 -3.35 14.81
N LEU A 124 8.21 -4.32 14.94
CA LEU A 124 8.56 -5.72 15.13
C LEU A 124 7.94 -6.55 14.00
N TRP A 125 8.65 -7.59 13.63
CA TRP A 125 8.18 -8.60 12.68
C TRP A 125 8.37 -9.98 13.29
N LEU A 126 7.35 -10.79 13.22
CA LEU A 126 7.36 -12.19 13.62
C LEU A 126 7.21 -13.05 12.35
N GLY A 127 8.17 -13.92 12.10
CA GLY A 127 8.19 -14.80 10.93
C GLY A 127 8.18 -16.28 11.31
N TYR A 128 7.42 -17.06 10.55
CA TYR A 128 7.37 -18.52 10.63
C TYR A 128 7.35 -19.11 9.23
N ARG A 129 8.40 -19.82 8.83
CA ARG A 129 8.50 -20.55 7.53
C ARG A 129 8.08 -19.74 6.30
N GLY A 130 8.42 -18.45 6.23
CA GLY A 130 8.06 -17.57 5.12
C GLY A 130 6.73 -16.83 5.27
N TYR A 131 6.05 -17.04 6.38
CA TYR A 131 4.88 -16.26 6.78
C TYR A 131 5.26 -15.31 7.91
N GLY A 132 4.72 -14.12 7.88
CA GLY A 132 5.07 -13.18 8.93
C GLY A 132 4.05 -12.08 9.10
N LEU A 133 4.07 -11.53 10.29
CA LEU A 133 3.25 -10.40 10.72
C LEU A 133 4.16 -9.31 11.24
N GLY A 134 3.92 -8.08 10.82
CA GLY A 134 4.66 -6.91 11.27
C GLY A 134 3.74 -5.80 11.70
N PHE A 135 4.17 -5.09 12.71
CA PHE A 135 3.56 -3.84 13.13
C PHE A 135 4.64 -2.80 13.36
N SER A 136 4.45 -1.62 12.80
CA SER A 136 5.33 -0.47 13.01
C SER A 136 4.52 0.76 13.39
N LYS A 137 5.11 1.56 14.27
CA LYS A 137 4.56 2.84 14.71
C LYS A 137 5.54 3.95 14.34
N GLU A 138 5.01 5.01 13.80
CA GLU A 138 5.78 6.19 13.44
C GLU A 138 6.26 6.93 14.68
N LEU A 139 7.50 7.40 14.62
CA LEU A 139 8.14 8.24 15.64
C LEU A 139 8.00 9.68 15.20
N GLY A 140 7.38 10.51 16.04
CA GLY A 140 7.20 11.93 15.75
C GLY A 140 5.77 12.42 15.99
N ARG A 141 5.49 13.63 15.51
CA ARG A 141 4.18 14.30 15.72
C ARG A 141 3.08 13.73 14.83
N THR A 142 3.42 13.28 13.61
CA THR A 142 2.47 12.63 12.71
C THR A 142 2.33 11.17 13.12
N THR A 143 1.19 10.82 13.71
CA THR A 143 0.94 9.46 14.21
C THR A 143 0.49 8.52 13.10
N GLY A 144 1.44 8.05 12.29
CA GLY A 144 1.21 6.98 11.33
C GLY A 144 1.39 5.58 11.95
N SER A 145 0.75 4.61 11.37
CA SER A 145 0.95 3.20 11.72
C SER A 145 0.86 2.32 10.48
N THR A 146 1.66 1.26 10.47
CA THR A 146 1.65 0.28 9.39
C THR A 146 1.53 -1.12 9.96
N PHE A 147 0.54 -1.84 9.48
CA PHE A 147 0.40 -3.27 9.65
C PHE A 147 0.84 -3.97 8.37
N SER A 148 1.65 -5.02 8.49
CA SER A 148 2.16 -5.80 7.38
C SER A 148 1.94 -7.29 7.61
N PHE A 149 1.59 -7.99 6.54
CA PHE A 149 1.56 -9.45 6.48
C PHE A 149 2.33 -9.89 5.26
N GLY A 150 3.16 -10.89 5.39
CA GLY A 150 3.91 -11.49 4.29
C GLY A 150 3.72 -13.00 4.26
N ALA A 151 3.66 -13.53 3.05
CA ALA A 151 3.65 -14.96 2.81
C ALA A 151 4.56 -15.27 1.63
N THR A 152 5.62 -16.02 1.84
CA THR A 152 6.58 -16.40 0.80
C THR A 152 6.77 -17.90 0.76
N GLY A 153 6.94 -18.41 -0.43
CA GLY A 153 7.29 -19.81 -0.68
C GLY A 153 8.40 -19.92 -1.72
N GLY A 154 8.68 -21.13 -2.17
CA GLY A 154 9.75 -21.36 -3.16
C GLY A 154 9.50 -20.67 -4.51
N ARG A 155 8.25 -20.43 -4.88
CA ARG A 155 7.87 -19.83 -6.17
C ARG A 155 6.90 -18.67 -6.11
N TYR A 156 6.48 -18.24 -4.94
CA TYR A 156 5.53 -17.14 -4.79
C TYR A 156 5.88 -16.24 -3.61
N GLY A 157 5.40 -15.04 -3.66
CA GLY A 157 5.37 -14.12 -2.54
C GLY A 157 4.10 -13.30 -2.58
N ILE A 158 3.52 -13.06 -1.42
CA ILE A 158 2.34 -12.22 -1.22
C ILE A 158 2.65 -11.28 -0.06
N ASN A 159 2.41 -9.99 -0.26
CA ASN A 159 2.57 -8.99 0.79
C ASN A 159 1.30 -8.16 0.89
N LEU A 160 0.84 -7.96 2.10
CA LEU A 160 -0.25 -7.08 2.47
C LEU A 160 0.30 -5.98 3.36
N ARG A 161 -0.03 -4.73 3.04
CA ARG A 161 0.31 -3.56 3.86
C ARG A 161 -0.92 -2.68 4.02
N ILE A 162 -1.21 -2.32 5.26
CA ILE A 162 -2.22 -1.33 5.60
C ILE A 162 -1.51 -0.20 6.32
N SER A 163 -1.48 0.97 5.70
CA SER A 163 -0.82 2.15 6.26
C SER A 163 -1.80 3.31 6.42
N THR A 164 -1.57 4.10 7.46
CA THR A 164 -2.27 5.37 7.70
C THR A 164 -1.24 6.43 7.99
N TYR A 165 -1.42 7.61 7.42
CA TYR A 165 -0.65 8.79 7.79
C TYR A 165 -1.52 10.05 7.71
N LYS A 166 -1.02 11.14 8.29
CA LYS A 166 -1.63 12.45 8.26
C LYS A 166 -0.67 13.44 7.61
N SER A 167 -1.19 14.41 6.87
CA SER A 167 -0.43 15.51 6.29
C SER A 167 -1.09 16.82 6.71
N ASP A 168 -0.37 17.63 7.46
CA ASP A 168 -0.81 18.89 8.04
C ASP A 168 -0.25 20.13 7.31
N MET A 169 0.65 19.90 6.32
CA MET A 169 1.27 20.96 5.51
C MET A 169 1.33 20.50 4.03
N PRO A 170 0.20 20.48 3.30
CA PRO A 170 0.24 20.14 1.88
C PRO A 170 0.85 21.29 1.07
N ASP A 171 1.77 21.01 0.17
CA ASP A 171 2.22 22.00 -0.82
C ASP A 171 1.15 22.21 -1.89
N ILE A 172 0.66 23.40 -2.04
CA ILE A 172 -0.34 23.80 -3.04
C ILE A 172 0.31 24.72 -4.06
N TYR A 173 0.11 24.44 -5.33
CA TYR A 173 0.62 25.22 -6.46
C TYR A 173 -0.55 25.62 -7.35
N ILE A 174 -0.59 26.90 -7.73
CA ILE A 174 -1.52 27.46 -8.73
C ILE A 174 -0.70 27.91 -9.92
N ASN A 175 -1.02 27.41 -11.11
CA ASN A 175 -0.29 27.69 -12.36
C ASN A 175 1.24 27.49 -12.26
N GLY A 176 1.68 26.62 -11.34
CA GLY A 176 3.08 26.27 -11.14
C GLY A 176 3.79 27.09 -10.05
N GLU A 177 3.16 28.14 -9.54
CA GLU A 177 3.66 28.94 -8.42
C GLU A 177 3.12 28.37 -7.10
N LYS A 178 3.93 28.42 -6.03
CA LYS A 178 3.53 27.95 -4.71
C LYS A 178 2.55 28.96 -4.11
N ALA A 179 1.32 28.49 -3.83
CA ALA A 179 0.24 29.35 -3.36
C ALA A 179 0.40 29.75 -1.87
N PHE A 180 0.99 28.85 -1.07
CA PHE A 180 1.16 29.10 0.38
C PHE A 180 2.57 28.70 0.79
N GLU A 181 3.21 29.57 1.57
CA GLU A 181 4.47 29.29 2.26
C GLU A 181 4.18 29.19 3.76
N TYR A 182 4.48 28.05 4.34
CA TYR A 182 4.38 27.85 5.78
C TYR A 182 5.64 28.39 6.44
N GLU A 183 5.52 29.49 7.17
CA GLU A 183 6.66 30.15 7.84
C GLU A 183 6.90 29.61 9.25
N SER A 184 5.85 29.07 9.88
CA SER A 184 5.88 28.58 11.26
C SER A 184 5.09 27.29 11.46
N ASP A 185 5.24 26.68 12.64
CA ASP A 185 4.42 25.55 13.07
C ASP A 185 2.93 25.93 13.28
N ASP A 186 2.64 27.23 13.43
CA ASP A 186 1.28 27.75 13.64
C ASP A 186 0.47 27.81 12.33
N ASP A 187 1.14 27.77 11.17
CA ASP A 187 0.50 27.75 9.85
C ASP A 187 -0.02 26.36 9.46
N ARG A 188 0.06 25.38 10.35
CA ARG A 188 -0.39 24.01 10.08
C ARG A 188 -1.91 23.93 10.02
N MET A 189 -2.40 23.04 9.19
CA MET A 189 -3.82 22.71 9.17
C MET A 189 -4.26 22.18 10.54
N GLU A 190 -5.33 22.72 11.10
CA GLU A 190 -5.95 22.26 12.33
C GLU A 190 -6.37 20.79 12.20
N ASP A 191 -7.03 20.45 11.10
CA ASP A 191 -7.41 19.10 10.76
C ASP A 191 -6.54 18.56 9.61
N PRO A 192 -5.54 17.74 9.91
CA PRO A 192 -4.62 17.23 8.89
C PRO A 192 -5.32 16.31 7.90
N ILE A 193 -4.88 16.36 6.64
CA ILE A 193 -5.32 15.46 5.58
C ILE A 193 -5.01 14.01 5.97
N LYS A 194 -6.05 13.17 6.02
CA LYS A 194 -5.93 11.76 6.43
C LYS A 194 -5.78 10.87 5.19
N VAL A 195 -4.69 10.15 5.10
CA VAL A 195 -4.45 9.17 4.03
C VAL A 195 -4.42 7.77 4.61
N ARG A 196 -5.24 6.89 4.03
CA ARG A 196 -5.27 5.48 4.38
C ARG A 196 -5.10 4.64 3.12
N THR A 197 -4.11 3.76 3.12
CA THR A 197 -3.79 2.92 1.98
C THR A 197 -3.83 1.45 2.38
N PHE A 198 -4.54 0.67 1.60
CA PHE A 198 -4.50 -0.79 1.57
C PHE A 198 -3.73 -1.20 0.33
N PHE A 199 -2.70 -1.98 0.51
CA PHE A 199 -1.81 -2.43 -0.55
C PHE A 199 -1.63 -3.94 -0.46
N LEU A 200 -1.90 -4.65 -1.56
CA LEU A 200 -1.71 -6.08 -1.71
C LEU A 200 -0.90 -6.32 -2.97
N ASP A 201 0.20 -7.01 -2.86
CA ASP A 201 0.98 -7.46 -4.00
C ASP A 201 1.26 -8.96 -3.92
N GLY A 202 1.36 -9.58 -5.09
CA GLY A 202 1.67 -10.99 -5.20
C GLY A 202 2.59 -11.25 -6.40
N TYR A 203 3.51 -12.21 -6.24
CA TYR A 203 4.53 -12.56 -7.23
C TYR A 203 4.59 -14.04 -7.45
N TYR A 204 4.82 -14.42 -8.70
CA TYR A 204 5.18 -15.78 -9.09
C TYR A 204 6.56 -15.78 -9.73
N ILE A 205 7.43 -16.65 -9.24
CA ILE A 205 8.83 -16.78 -9.61
C ILE A 205 9.00 -17.93 -10.60
N LEU A 206 9.45 -17.64 -11.82
CA LEU A 206 9.59 -18.67 -12.85
C LEU A 206 10.76 -19.63 -12.55
N ASN A 207 11.87 -19.10 -12.03
CA ASN A 207 13.06 -19.88 -11.69
C ASN A 207 13.16 -20.18 -10.18
N GLY A 208 12.05 -20.46 -9.51
CA GLY A 208 12.01 -20.69 -8.07
C GLY A 208 12.80 -21.90 -7.57
N LYS A 209 13.33 -22.75 -8.48
CA LYS A 209 14.25 -23.83 -8.13
C LYS A 209 15.60 -23.29 -7.66
N TYR A 210 16.12 -22.23 -8.28
CA TYR A 210 17.45 -21.70 -8.06
C TYR A 210 17.45 -20.28 -7.47
N PHE A 211 16.38 -19.52 -7.66
CA PHE A 211 16.18 -18.17 -7.17
C PHE A 211 15.19 -18.16 -6.01
N SER A 212 15.53 -17.51 -4.90
CA SER A 212 14.67 -17.36 -3.73
C SER A 212 14.29 -15.90 -3.47
N TYR A 213 13.02 -15.58 -3.65
CA TYR A 213 12.44 -14.32 -3.22
C TYR A 213 12.45 -14.20 -1.67
N ALA A 214 12.15 -15.30 -0.98
CA ALA A 214 12.15 -15.37 0.48
C ALA A 214 13.51 -15.04 1.09
N ALA A 215 14.62 -15.46 0.46
CA ALA A 215 15.95 -15.13 0.92
C ALA A 215 16.25 -13.62 0.89
N ALA A 216 15.63 -12.91 -0.08
CA ALA A 216 15.85 -11.47 -0.25
C ALA A 216 14.97 -10.61 0.65
N TYR A 217 13.74 -11.05 0.97
CA TYR A 217 12.72 -10.15 1.53
C TYR A 217 12.11 -10.61 2.87
N ASP A 218 12.22 -11.88 3.27
CA ASP A 218 11.76 -12.34 4.58
C ASP A 218 12.74 -13.17 5.39
N ASN A 219 13.85 -13.59 4.79
CA ASN A 219 14.90 -14.40 5.41
C ASN A 219 14.47 -15.78 5.94
N SER A 220 13.35 -16.31 5.48
CA SER A 220 12.96 -17.69 5.79
C SER A 220 13.81 -18.72 5.04
N LEU A 221 14.49 -18.30 3.97
CA LEU A 221 15.45 -19.09 3.20
C LEU A 221 16.77 -18.31 3.08
N ILE A 222 17.84 -19.01 2.70
CA ILE A 222 19.18 -18.42 2.48
C ILE A 222 19.64 -18.79 1.08
N GLN A 223 19.95 -17.79 0.25
CA GLN A 223 20.51 -17.99 -1.09
C GLN A 223 22.02 -18.28 -0.97
N ARG A 224 22.47 -19.39 -1.58
CA ARG A 224 23.89 -19.79 -1.55
C ARG A 224 24.65 -19.42 -2.81
N HIS A 225 23.98 -19.38 -3.95
CA HIS A 225 24.56 -19.07 -5.26
C HIS A 225 23.75 -17.98 -5.94
N SER A 226 24.43 -17.16 -6.73
CA SER A 226 23.78 -16.10 -7.50
C SER A 226 22.83 -16.67 -8.54
N ALA A 227 21.63 -16.15 -8.59
CA ALA A 227 20.60 -16.58 -9.55
C ALA A 227 19.67 -15.43 -9.91
N GLY A 228 19.09 -15.53 -11.10
CA GLY A 228 18.06 -14.60 -11.55
C GLY A 228 16.77 -15.32 -11.92
N SER A 229 15.69 -14.57 -11.94
CA SER A 229 14.38 -15.05 -12.36
C SER A 229 13.55 -13.98 -13.01
N PHE A 230 12.80 -14.34 -14.03
CA PHE A 230 11.62 -13.58 -14.40
C PHE A 230 10.56 -13.72 -13.30
N VAL A 231 9.86 -12.63 -13.06
CA VAL A 231 8.81 -12.50 -12.03
C VAL A 231 7.54 -12.02 -12.72
N VAL A 232 6.45 -12.73 -12.52
CA VAL A 232 5.12 -12.26 -12.89
C VAL A 232 4.43 -11.82 -11.63
N GLY A 233 3.89 -10.61 -11.63
CA GLY A 233 3.29 -10.04 -10.42
C GLY A 233 1.94 -9.39 -10.66
N GLY A 234 1.18 -9.30 -9.59
CA GLY A 234 -0.07 -8.57 -9.51
C GLY A 234 -0.05 -7.65 -8.30
N MET A 235 -0.73 -6.50 -8.42
CA MET A 235 -0.77 -5.48 -7.41
C MET A 235 -2.17 -4.92 -7.33
N TYR A 236 -2.69 -4.79 -6.11
CA TYR A 236 -3.94 -4.11 -5.81
C TYR A 236 -3.67 -3.00 -4.81
N CYS A 237 -4.10 -1.80 -5.14
CA CYS A 237 -3.98 -0.63 -4.29
C CYS A 237 -5.37 0.00 -4.12
N HIS A 238 -5.76 0.24 -2.87
CA HIS A 238 -6.92 1.04 -2.52
C HIS A 238 -6.47 2.12 -1.54
N SER A 239 -6.61 3.38 -1.94
CA SER A 239 -6.26 4.51 -1.09
C SER A 239 -7.44 5.45 -0.95
N ARG A 240 -7.58 6.01 0.25
CA ARG A 240 -8.53 7.05 0.60
C ARG A 240 -7.76 8.25 1.13
N VAL A 241 -7.99 9.38 0.51
CA VAL A 241 -7.53 10.69 0.92
C VAL A 241 -8.73 11.47 1.41
N ASP A 242 -8.67 12.01 2.60
CA ASP A 242 -9.80 12.66 3.25
C ASP A 242 -9.32 13.98 3.88
N TYR A 243 -9.80 15.07 3.32
CA TYR A 243 -9.57 16.43 3.78
C TYR A 243 -10.90 17.19 3.95
N SER A 244 -11.99 16.43 4.14
CA SER A 244 -13.36 16.93 4.28
C SER A 244 -13.69 17.38 5.72
N ALA A 245 -12.70 17.69 6.55
CA ALA A 245 -12.96 18.28 7.86
C ALA A 245 -13.46 19.71 7.70
N ASP A 246 -14.31 20.18 8.61
CA ASP A 246 -14.95 21.49 8.52
C ASP A 246 -13.94 22.63 8.45
N SER A 247 -12.85 22.57 9.22
CA SER A 247 -11.75 23.54 9.16
C SER A 247 -10.99 23.58 7.82
N ASN A 248 -11.16 22.57 6.97
CA ASN A 248 -10.50 22.47 5.66
C ASN A 248 -11.41 22.90 4.49
N TRP A 249 -12.54 23.52 4.78
CA TRP A 249 -13.47 23.93 3.74
C TRP A 249 -12.85 24.83 2.66
N PRO A 250 -11.91 25.78 2.94
CA PRO A 250 -11.29 26.57 1.88
C PRO A 250 -10.52 25.68 0.89
N LEU A 251 -9.74 24.70 1.39
CA LEU A 251 -9.04 23.73 0.55
C LEU A 251 -10.02 22.90 -0.27
N THR A 252 -11.14 22.48 0.33
CA THR A 252 -12.16 21.69 -0.36
C THR A 252 -12.82 22.50 -1.49
N MET A 253 -13.14 23.77 -1.27
CA MET A 253 -13.63 24.69 -2.30
C MET A 253 -12.62 24.85 -3.44
N MET A 254 -11.37 25.15 -3.12
CA MET A 254 -10.28 25.26 -4.12
C MET A 254 -10.09 23.97 -4.92
N MET A 255 -10.44 22.81 -4.38
CA MET A 255 -10.41 21.51 -5.05
C MET A 255 -11.75 21.18 -5.75
N LYS A 256 -12.52 22.17 -6.19
CA LYS A 256 -13.85 22.03 -6.83
C LYS A 256 -14.84 21.25 -5.95
N ASN A 257 -14.92 21.62 -4.71
CA ASN A 257 -15.76 20.99 -3.70
C ASN A 257 -15.47 19.49 -3.45
N VAL A 258 -14.32 19.01 -3.89
CA VAL A 258 -13.90 17.64 -3.62
C VAL A 258 -13.19 17.59 -2.29
N GLY A 259 -13.82 17.07 -1.23
CA GLY A 259 -13.22 16.94 0.11
C GLY A 259 -12.69 15.54 0.42
N LYS A 260 -13.04 14.54 -0.42
CA LYS A 260 -12.57 13.18 -0.23
C LYS A 260 -12.39 12.46 -1.57
N VAL A 261 -11.29 11.76 -1.72
CA VAL A 261 -11.00 10.94 -2.92
C VAL A 261 -10.67 9.52 -2.51
N LYS A 262 -11.27 8.55 -3.19
CA LYS A 262 -10.88 7.14 -3.11
C LYS A 262 -10.41 6.69 -4.49
N PHE A 263 -9.28 6.04 -4.56
CA PHE A 263 -8.86 5.39 -5.79
C PHE A 263 -8.57 3.91 -5.55
N THR A 264 -8.92 3.09 -6.55
CA THR A 264 -8.73 1.64 -6.51
C THR A 264 -8.09 1.22 -7.82
N GLN A 265 -6.96 0.52 -7.72
CA GLN A 265 -6.22 0.06 -8.88
C GLN A 265 -5.87 -1.42 -8.76
N GLY A 266 -5.99 -2.13 -9.89
CA GLY A 266 -5.48 -3.48 -10.09
C GLY A 266 -4.50 -3.48 -11.27
N SER A 267 -3.28 -3.95 -11.04
CA SER A 267 -2.22 -3.97 -12.03
C SER A 267 -1.59 -5.35 -12.11
N ILE A 268 -1.12 -5.72 -13.30
CA ILE A 268 -0.32 -6.92 -13.55
C ILE A 268 0.98 -6.51 -14.23
N GLY A 269 2.05 -7.25 -14.00
CA GLY A 269 3.35 -6.93 -14.57
C GLY A 269 4.25 -8.13 -14.73
N ILE A 270 5.28 -7.93 -15.52
CA ILE A 270 6.37 -8.88 -15.70
C ILE A 270 7.66 -8.11 -15.43
N GLY A 271 8.51 -8.69 -14.60
CA GLY A 271 9.77 -8.09 -14.21
C GLY A 271 10.90 -9.11 -14.19
N TYR A 272 12.03 -8.65 -13.75
CA TYR A 272 13.21 -9.47 -13.52
C TYR A 272 13.79 -9.17 -12.14
N ALA A 273 14.20 -10.23 -11.46
CA ALA A 273 14.89 -10.15 -10.17
C ALA A 273 16.19 -10.93 -10.22
N TYR A 274 17.24 -10.39 -9.59
CA TYR A 274 18.55 -11.01 -9.49
C TYR A 274 19.05 -11.03 -8.06
N ASN A 275 19.45 -12.21 -7.60
CA ASN A 275 20.13 -12.47 -6.34
C ASN A 275 21.62 -12.61 -6.62
N TRP A 276 22.40 -11.66 -6.16
CA TRP A 276 23.86 -11.71 -6.21
C TRP A 276 24.41 -12.11 -4.83
N VAL A 277 25.19 -13.19 -4.82
CA VAL A 277 25.83 -13.72 -3.59
C VAL A 277 27.35 -13.57 -3.73
N PRO A 278 27.92 -12.39 -3.39
CA PRO A 278 29.34 -12.13 -3.54
C PRO A 278 30.19 -12.86 -2.50
N ALA A 279 29.62 -13.19 -1.35
CA ALA A 279 30.29 -13.90 -0.26
C ALA A 279 29.31 -14.77 0.52
N ARG A 280 29.80 -15.74 1.26
CA ARG A 280 28.97 -16.62 2.09
C ARG A 280 28.16 -15.81 3.12
N GLY A 281 26.84 -16.01 3.09
CA GLY A 281 25.91 -15.31 3.97
C GLY A 281 25.51 -13.91 3.49
N LEU A 282 26.19 -13.33 2.50
CA LEU A 282 25.85 -12.01 1.95
C LEU A 282 25.03 -12.17 0.66
N LEU A 283 23.84 -11.59 0.66
CA LEU A 283 22.95 -11.54 -0.47
C LEU A 283 22.63 -10.10 -0.82
N ILE A 284 22.75 -9.73 -2.09
CA ILE A 284 22.28 -8.47 -2.65
C ILE A 284 21.24 -8.80 -3.71
N ASN A 285 20.05 -8.25 -3.59
CA ASN A 285 18.97 -8.44 -4.55
C ASN A 285 18.54 -7.14 -5.19
N ALA A 286 18.21 -7.20 -6.46
CA ALA A 286 17.51 -6.13 -7.18
C ALA A 286 16.35 -6.75 -7.97
N MET A 287 15.19 -6.07 -7.95
CA MET A 287 14.00 -6.40 -8.73
C MET A 287 13.41 -5.14 -9.34
N ALA A 288 12.98 -5.24 -10.60
CA ALA A 288 12.26 -4.19 -11.30
C ALA A 288 11.12 -4.81 -12.11
N MET A 289 9.92 -4.24 -11.99
CA MET A 289 8.72 -4.74 -12.62
C MET A 289 7.83 -3.60 -13.12
N PRO A 290 7.85 -3.30 -14.42
CA PRO A 290 6.83 -2.49 -15.05
C PRO A 290 5.49 -3.21 -14.98
N MET A 291 4.41 -2.47 -14.71
CA MET A 291 3.08 -3.00 -14.51
C MET A 291 2.06 -2.25 -15.36
N PHE A 292 1.10 -2.98 -15.88
CA PHE A 292 -0.05 -2.45 -16.61
C PHE A 292 -1.29 -2.50 -15.73
N THR A 293 -1.97 -1.36 -15.59
CA THR A 293 -3.18 -1.24 -14.80
C THR A 293 -4.39 -1.59 -15.66
N PHE A 294 -5.05 -2.70 -15.36
CA PHE A 294 -6.26 -3.15 -16.06
C PHE A 294 -7.54 -2.69 -15.36
N TYR A 295 -7.47 -2.41 -14.07
CA TYR A 295 -8.58 -1.89 -13.28
C TYR A 295 -8.16 -0.59 -12.62
N ASN A 296 -8.89 0.48 -12.89
CA ASN A 296 -8.58 1.81 -12.37
C ASN A 296 -9.88 2.59 -12.17
N ARG A 297 -10.23 2.85 -10.92
CA ARG A 297 -11.44 3.60 -10.54
C ARG A 297 -11.12 4.68 -9.53
N THR A 298 -11.72 5.83 -9.72
CA THR A 298 -11.68 6.94 -8.76
C THR A 298 -13.10 7.28 -8.35
N SER A 299 -13.35 7.39 -7.05
CA SER A 299 -14.56 7.97 -6.49
C SER A 299 -14.19 9.28 -5.84
N LYS A 300 -14.88 10.34 -6.20
CA LYS A 300 -14.80 11.67 -5.61
C LYS A 300 -16.05 11.93 -4.81
N TYR A 301 -15.89 12.62 -3.73
CA TYR A 301 -16.97 13.07 -2.86
C TYR A 301 -16.99 14.57 -2.91
N LEU A 302 -18.04 15.10 -3.48
CA LEU A 302 -18.32 16.54 -3.60
C LEU A 302 -19.16 16.96 -2.40
N TYR A 303 -18.83 18.10 -1.85
CA TYR A 303 -19.52 18.70 -0.71
C TYR A 303 -20.13 20.02 -1.13
N ASP A 304 -21.36 20.25 -0.73
CA ASP A 304 -22.00 21.55 -0.84
C ASP A 304 -21.80 22.29 0.48
N PHE A 305 -21.40 23.54 0.39
CA PHE A 305 -21.14 24.40 1.53
C PHE A 305 -22.16 25.51 1.58
N THR A 306 -22.65 25.78 2.77
CA THR A 306 -23.41 26.98 3.09
C THR A 306 -22.55 27.82 4.01
N LEU A 307 -22.27 29.04 3.62
CA LEU A 307 -21.51 30.01 4.39
C LEU A 307 -22.46 30.88 5.18
N TYR A 308 -22.11 31.20 6.41
CA TYR A 308 -22.86 32.05 7.27
C TYR A 308 -21.99 33.19 7.78
N HIS A 309 -22.56 34.42 7.81
CA HIS A 309 -21.99 35.54 8.54
C HIS A 309 -21.86 35.21 10.04
N PRO A 310 -21.01 35.94 10.79
CA PRO A 310 -20.90 35.79 12.24
C PRO A 310 -22.24 35.93 12.98
N GLU A 311 -23.18 36.63 12.39
CA GLU A 311 -24.55 36.83 12.90
C GLU A 311 -25.48 35.63 12.65
N GLY A 312 -25.01 34.58 11.94
CA GLY A 312 -25.79 33.40 11.59
C GLY A 312 -26.71 33.56 10.39
N VAL A 313 -26.49 34.58 9.60
CA VAL A 313 -27.23 34.81 8.34
C VAL A 313 -26.50 34.08 7.21
N GLU A 314 -27.25 33.33 6.38
CA GLU A 314 -26.69 32.67 5.19
C GLU A 314 -26.18 33.71 4.19
N VAL A 315 -24.97 33.52 3.69
CA VAL A 315 -24.35 34.37 2.66
C VAL A 315 -24.87 33.96 1.29
N ASP A 316 -25.47 34.91 0.57
CA ASP A 316 -25.94 34.66 -0.78
C ASP A 316 -24.75 34.54 -1.77
N ARG A 317 -24.95 33.72 -2.81
CA ARG A 317 -23.97 33.59 -3.91
C ARG A 317 -23.76 34.89 -4.68
N GLU A 318 -24.79 35.72 -4.79
CA GLU A 318 -24.69 37.06 -5.40
C GLU A 318 -23.80 37.95 -4.58
N GLU A 319 -23.93 37.91 -3.25
CA GLU A 319 -23.10 38.64 -2.31
C GLU A 319 -21.60 38.22 -2.41
N LEU A 320 -21.31 36.94 -2.45
CA LEU A 320 -19.94 36.43 -2.66
C LEU A 320 -19.34 36.87 -4.00
N ALA A 321 -20.15 36.97 -5.05
CA ALA A 321 -19.70 37.40 -6.37
C ALA A 321 -19.45 38.90 -6.47
N GLU A 322 -20.03 39.70 -5.58
CA GLU A 322 -19.85 41.16 -5.51
C GLU A 322 -18.68 41.56 -4.61
N MET A 323 -18.17 40.66 -3.73
CA MET A 323 -17.02 40.92 -2.89
C MET A 323 -15.75 41.14 -3.72
N THR A 324 -14.97 42.12 -3.35
CA THR A 324 -13.59 42.25 -3.84
C THR A 324 -12.71 41.13 -3.34
N GLU A 325 -11.55 40.92 -3.96
CA GLU A 325 -10.61 39.86 -3.57
C GLU A 325 -10.17 40.00 -2.10
N ASP A 326 -9.91 41.24 -1.65
CA ASP A 326 -9.53 41.53 -0.26
C ASP A 326 -10.68 41.27 0.72
N GLU A 327 -11.92 41.69 0.39
CA GLU A 327 -13.10 41.46 1.20
C GLU A 327 -13.42 39.96 1.31
N LEU A 328 -13.26 39.22 0.23
CA LEU A 328 -13.47 37.77 0.22
C LEU A 328 -12.43 37.07 1.11
N VAL A 329 -11.16 37.48 1.03
CA VAL A 329 -10.10 36.94 1.89
C VAL A 329 -10.41 37.24 3.35
N ASP A 330 -10.71 38.49 3.71
CA ASP A 330 -11.04 38.88 5.08
C ASP A 330 -12.25 38.10 5.61
N PHE A 331 -13.29 37.94 4.80
CA PHE A 331 -14.47 37.14 5.15
C PHE A 331 -14.14 35.65 5.35
N LEU A 332 -13.34 35.05 4.49
CA LEU A 332 -12.96 33.63 4.57
C LEU A 332 -12.03 33.32 5.73
N TYR A 333 -11.26 34.27 6.19
CA TYR A 333 -10.35 34.12 7.35
C TYR A 333 -10.92 34.69 8.65
N ASP A 334 -12.15 35.23 8.64
CA ASP A 334 -12.81 35.63 9.86
C ASP A 334 -13.11 34.38 10.72
N PRO A 335 -12.60 34.29 11.95
CA PRO A 335 -12.81 33.13 12.81
C PRO A 335 -14.27 32.89 13.20
N ASP A 336 -15.12 33.92 13.06
CA ASP A 336 -16.55 33.83 13.33
C ASP A 336 -17.38 33.43 12.10
N THR A 337 -16.77 33.34 10.91
CA THR A 337 -17.43 32.79 9.73
C THR A 337 -17.70 31.28 9.91
N TYR A 338 -18.97 30.90 9.87
CA TYR A 338 -19.39 29.52 10.05
C TYR A 338 -19.69 28.86 8.69
N VAL A 339 -19.24 27.63 8.53
CA VAL A 339 -19.47 26.83 7.33
C VAL A 339 -20.20 25.55 7.69
N GLU A 340 -21.35 25.32 7.05
CA GLU A 340 -22.09 24.07 7.18
C GLU A 340 -21.94 23.22 5.91
N VAL A 341 -21.55 21.96 6.10
CA VAL A 341 -21.54 21.00 5.01
C VAL A 341 -22.95 20.42 4.85
N THR A 342 -23.65 20.81 3.79
CA THR A 342 -25.06 20.48 3.61
C THR A 342 -25.31 19.21 2.82
N ASN A 343 -24.38 18.77 1.97
CA ASN A 343 -24.55 17.60 1.12
C ASN A 343 -23.23 16.91 0.78
N GLU A 344 -23.26 15.59 0.59
CA GLU A 344 -22.14 14.79 0.10
C GLU A 344 -22.61 13.97 -1.11
N GLN A 345 -22.04 14.22 -2.29
CA GLN A 345 -22.35 13.49 -3.52
C GLN A 345 -21.15 12.63 -3.94
N GLU A 346 -21.36 11.32 -4.15
CA GLU A 346 -20.32 10.44 -4.67
C GLU A 346 -20.38 10.37 -6.20
N GLN A 347 -19.30 10.76 -6.86
CA GLN A 347 -19.10 10.58 -8.30
C GLN A 347 -18.04 9.50 -8.56
N LYS A 348 -18.43 8.48 -9.35
CA LYS A 348 -17.55 7.37 -9.73
C LYS A 348 -17.11 7.49 -11.17
N THR A 349 -15.81 7.45 -11.39
CA THR A 349 -15.23 7.51 -12.74
C THR A 349 -14.32 6.31 -12.97
N GLY A 350 -14.53 5.63 -14.11
CA GLY A 350 -13.58 4.66 -14.63
C GLY A 350 -12.43 5.39 -15.32
N ASN A 351 -11.20 5.06 -14.94
CA ASN A 351 -10.03 5.71 -15.50
C ASN A 351 -9.42 4.87 -16.63
N LYS A 352 -8.71 5.52 -17.55
CA LYS A 352 -7.94 4.84 -18.60
C LYS A 352 -6.84 3.96 -17.99
N PRO A 353 -6.45 2.88 -18.66
CA PRO A 353 -5.29 2.09 -18.27
C PRO A 353 -4.03 2.95 -18.11
N LYS A 354 -3.23 2.67 -17.10
CA LYS A 354 -1.98 3.40 -16.80
C LYS A 354 -0.83 2.42 -16.61
N PHE A 355 0.39 2.92 -16.73
CA PHE A 355 1.58 2.18 -16.35
C PHE A 355 2.00 2.54 -14.94
N ASN A 356 2.20 1.52 -14.12
CA ASN A 356 2.76 1.58 -12.79
C ASN A 356 4.14 0.94 -12.77
N PHE A 357 4.86 1.09 -11.68
CA PHE A 357 6.21 0.55 -11.54
C PHE A 357 6.45 0.08 -10.11
N ASP A 358 7.02 -1.12 -9.96
CA ASP A 358 7.49 -1.67 -8.69
C ASP A 358 8.97 -1.98 -8.80
N ALA A 359 9.77 -1.43 -7.88
CA ALA A 359 11.19 -1.71 -7.77
C ALA A 359 11.57 -2.03 -6.34
N ARG A 360 12.48 -2.98 -6.18
CA ARG A 360 12.96 -3.42 -4.88
C ARG A 360 14.45 -3.67 -4.89
N LEU A 361 15.08 -3.31 -3.79
CA LEU A 361 16.48 -3.61 -3.49
C LEU A 361 16.54 -4.22 -2.10
N SER A 362 17.44 -5.18 -1.89
CA SER A 362 17.74 -5.64 -0.55
C SER A 362 19.20 -6.07 -0.42
N VAL A 363 19.74 -5.89 0.77
CA VAL A 363 21.02 -6.42 1.19
C VAL A 363 20.79 -7.20 2.48
N THR A 364 21.19 -8.46 2.51
CA THR A 364 21.02 -9.33 3.67
C THR A 364 22.33 -9.99 4.00
N TYR A 365 22.70 -9.97 5.27
CA TYR A 365 23.85 -10.70 5.78
C TYR A 365 23.41 -11.67 6.88
N ASN A 366 23.69 -12.96 6.68
CA ASN A 366 23.33 -14.05 7.59
C ASN A 366 24.57 -14.61 8.29
N TRP A 367 24.52 -14.72 9.64
CA TRP A 367 25.55 -15.40 10.44
C TRP A 367 24.88 -16.18 11.56
N ASP A 368 25.11 -17.49 11.57
CA ASP A 368 24.47 -18.43 12.50
C ASP A 368 22.93 -18.21 12.57
N ARG A 369 22.40 -17.81 13.72
CA ARG A 369 20.98 -17.56 13.97
C ARG A 369 20.57 -16.12 13.71
N TRP A 370 21.54 -15.21 13.57
CA TRP A 370 21.29 -13.80 13.34
C TRP A 370 21.30 -13.44 11.87
N TYR A 371 20.64 -12.38 11.55
CA TYR A 371 20.77 -11.72 10.25
C TYR A 371 20.52 -10.22 10.35
N LEU A 372 21.20 -9.49 9.48
CA LEU A 372 21.00 -8.07 9.25
C LEU A 372 20.45 -7.91 7.84
N ARG A 373 19.40 -7.09 7.69
CA ARG A 373 18.81 -6.79 6.39
C ARG A 373 18.58 -5.30 6.25
N ALA A 374 18.90 -4.77 5.08
CA ALA A 374 18.44 -3.48 4.60
C ALA A 374 17.67 -3.68 3.31
N SER A 375 16.52 -3.04 3.18
CA SER A 375 15.70 -3.13 1.97
C SER A 375 15.09 -1.80 1.60
N GLY A 376 14.96 -1.56 0.30
CA GLY A 376 14.24 -0.44 -0.27
C GLY A 376 13.16 -0.91 -1.22
N HIS A 377 11.97 -0.31 -1.13
CA HIS A 377 10.84 -0.54 -2.02
C HIS A 377 10.42 0.80 -2.61
N TYR A 378 10.11 0.81 -3.89
CA TYR A 378 9.60 1.96 -4.60
C TYR A 378 8.39 1.56 -5.43
N ASN A 379 7.28 2.21 -5.20
CA ASN A 379 6.03 2.01 -5.92
C ASN A 379 5.55 3.32 -6.50
N MET A 380 5.11 3.29 -7.75
CA MET A 380 4.50 4.44 -8.42
C MET A 380 3.17 4.05 -9.01
N PHE A 381 2.13 4.79 -8.61
CA PHE A 381 0.76 4.63 -9.07
C PHE A 381 0.30 5.89 -9.77
N ARG A 382 -0.31 5.75 -10.95
CA ARG A 382 -0.94 6.84 -11.67
C ARG A 382 -2.43 6.63 -11.70
N TYR A 383 -3.17 7.65 -11.30
CA TYR A 383 -4.62 7.67 -11.39
C TYR A 383 -5.08 8.91 -12.17
N GLY A 384 -6.32 8.92 -12.64
CA GLY A 384 -6.81 10.11 -13.32
C GLY A 384 -8.21 9.89 -13.86
N SER A 385 -9.02 10.91 -13.71
CA SER A 385 -10.30 11.13 -14.39
C SER A 385 -10.21 12.45 -15.14
N ASP A 386 -11.23 12.78 -15.89
CA ASP A 386 -11.24 14.01 -16.71
C ASP A 386 -11.15 15.31 -15.88
N LEU A 387 -11.50 15.27 -14.58
CA LEU A 387 -11.46 16.43 -13.68
C LEU A 387 -10.29 16.41 -12.68
N VAL A 388 -9.82 15.23 -12.27
CA VAL A 388 -8.72 15.11 -11.30
C VAL A 388 -7.81 14.00 -11.76
N SER A 389 -6.55 14.33 -11.97
CA SER A 389 -5.51 13.36 -12.24
C SER A 389 -4.44 13.41 -11.15
N GLY A 390 -3.64 12.36 -11.05
CA GLY A 390 -2.56 12.40 -10.10
C GLY A 390 -1.65 11.18 -10.12
N ARG A 391 -0.69 11.26 -9.22
CA ARG A 391 0.30 10.23 -9.01
C ARG A 391 0.57 10.07 -7.52
N MET A 392 0.52 8.84 -7.06
CA MET A 392 1.04 8.46 -5.75
C MET A 392 2.40 7.80 -5.95
N THR A 393 3.38 8.29 -5.25
CA THR A 393 4.72 7.69 -5.15
C THR A 393 4.94 7.30 -3.70
N ASP A 394 5.29 6.05 -3.49
CA ASP A 394 5.55 5.49 -2.16
C ASP A 394 6.92 4.81 -2.19
N TRP A 395 7.85 5.29 -1.39
CA TRP A 395 9.10 4.61 -1.17
C TRP A 395 9.33 4.34 0.32
N THR A 396 9.89 3.21 0.59
CA THR A 396 10.17 2.73 1.94
C THR A 396 11.56 2.13 1.95
N ALA A 397 12.38 2.54 2.89
CA ALA A 397 13.64 1.88 3.21
C ALA A 397 13.60 1.43 4.65
N TYR A 398 14.04 0.21 4.93
CA TYR A 398 14.14 -0.27 6.30
C TYR A 398 15.44 -1.06 6.55
N ALA A 399 15.89 -0.96 7.78
CA ALA A 399 16.93 -1.82 8.34
C ALA A 399 16.30 -2.71 9.42
N ALA A 400 16.69 -3.97 9.44
CA ALA A 400 16.21 -4.96 10.39
C ALA A 400 17.33 -5.82 10.94
N LEU A 401 17.31 -6.02 12.25
CA LEU A 401 18.12 -7.04 12.93
C LEU A 401 17.18 -8.17 13.34
N GLY A 402 17.46 -9.37 12.87
CA GLY A 402 16.64 -10.54 13.12
C GLY A 402 17.38 -11.67 13.80
N PHE A 403 16.63 -12.45 14.55
CA PHE A 403 17.09 -13.65 15.23
C PHE A 403 16.17 -14.83 14.94
N ARG A 404 16.74 -16.01 14.71
CA ARG A 404 16.01 -17.27 14.46
C ARG A 404 16.09 -18.19 15.65
N PHE A 405 14.94 -18.77 16.01
CA PHE A 405 14.78 -19.71 17.13
C PHE A 405 14.67 -21.14 16.67
#